data_6216ab60ba322a118b7d53f810c4c1c7
#
_entry.id   6216ab60ba322a118b7d53f810c4c1c7
#
_cell.length_a   1.000
_cell.length_b   1.000
_cell.length_c   1.000
_cell.angle_alpha   90.00
_cell.angle_beta   90.00
_cell.angle_gamma   90.00
#
_symmetry.space_group_name_H-M   'P 1'
#
loop_
_entity.id
_entity.type
_entity.pdbx_description
1 polymer ?
#
loop_
_entity_poly.entity_id
_entity_poly.type
_entity_poly.pdbx_seq_one_letter_code
_entity_poly.pdbx_strand_id
1 'polypeptide(L)'
;METATVYLSALQESLQKKQRIMEELLTLTQQQSEVLQQENMDIDVFEQLMAQKEKALGEINILDKGFDSVYHKVSPYLEQDKQSYRSAILEMQNLIRVITDCGVKI
;
A
#
# COMPACT_ATOMS: atom_id res chain seq x y z
N MET A 1 -6.18 -19.20 -17.45
CA MET A 1 -4.88 -19.66 -17.18
C MET A 1 -3.87 -18.51 -17.13
N GLU A 2 -3.36 -18.09 -18.26
CA GLU A 2 -2.52 -16.91 -18.32
C GLU A 2 -3.21 -15.67 -17.80
N THR A 3 -4.51 -15.56 -18.00
CA THR A 3 -5.31 -14.44 -17.53
C THR A 3 -5.25 -14.32 -16.01
N ALA A 4 -5.40 -15.43 -15.29
CA ALA A 4 -5.32 -15.43 -13.83
C ALA A 4 -3.91 -15.04 -13.36
N THR A 5 -2.87 -15.55 -14.03
CA THR A 5 -1.47 -15.24 -13.70
C THR A 5 -1.18 -13.76 -13.91
N VAL A 6 -1.69 -13.17 -14.99
CA VAL A 6 -1.52 -11.74 -15.27
C VAL A 6 -2.20 -10.90 -14.19
N TYR A 7 -3.41 -11.27 -13.80
CA TYR A 7 -4.13 -10.55 -12.73
C TYR A 7 -3.41 -10.67 -11.39
N LEU A 8 -2.89 -11.86 -11.05
CA LEU A 8 -2.12 -12.06 -9.82
C LEU A 8 -0.86 -11.20 -9.79
N SER A 9 -0.13 -11.14 -10.91
CA SER A 9 1.04 -10.26 -11.04
C SER A 9 0.66 -8.80 -10.81
N ALA A 10 -0.45 -8.36 -11.38
CA ALA A 10 -0.94 -6.99 -11.22
C ALA A 10 -1.28 -6.70 -9.76
N LEU A 11 -1.92 -7.65 -9.06
CA LEU A 11 -2.23 -7.49 -7.64
C LEU A 11 -0.98 -7.40 -6.78
N GLN A 12 0.01 -8.26 -7.04
CA GLN A 12 1.27 -8.24 -6.32
C GLN A 12 2.01 -6.92 -6.54
N GLU A 13 2.03 -6.44 -7.77
CA GLU A 13 2.66 -5.16 -8.11
C GLU A 13 1.98 -4.00 -7.39
N SER A 14 0.63 -4.00 -7.34
CA SER A 14 -0.12 -2.99 -6.61
C SER A 14 0.22 -2.99 -5.12
N LEU A 15 0.33 -4.17 -4.51
CA LEU A 15 0.68 -4.29 -3.10
C LEU A 15 2.11 -3.82 -2.84
N GLN A 16 3.05 -4.11 -3.73
CA GLN A 16 4.42 -3.65 -3.61
C GLN A 16 4.50 -2.12 -3.68
N LYS A 17 3.76 -1.51 -4.60
CA LYS A 17 3.66 -0.05 -4.70
C LYS A 17 3.05 0.55 -3.44
N LYS A 18 1.98 -0.05 -2.94
CA LYS A 18 1.34 0.41 -1.71
C LYS A 18 2.29 0.34 -0.53
N GLN A 19 3.08 -0.74 -0.43
CA GLN A 19 4.07 -0.88 0.63
C GLN A 19 5.06 0.28 0.61
N ARG A 20 5.59 0.63 -0.56
CA ARG A 20 6.54 1.74 -0.70
C ARG A 20 5.92 3.06 -0.27
N ILE A 21 4.67 3.31 -0.67
CA ILE A 21 3.97 4.54 -0.30
C ILE A 21 3.69 4.58 1.21
N MET A 22 3.33 3.44 1.82
CA MET A 22 3.13 3.36 3.26
C MET A 22 4.41 3.62 4.03
N GLU A 23 5.55 3.13 3.55
CA GLU A 23 6.86 3.41 4.14
C GLU A 23 7.21 4.90 4.04
N GLU A 24 6.90 5.54 2.91
CA GLU A 24 7.05 6.96 2.72
C GLU A 24 6.17 7.74 3.70
N LEU A 25 4.91 7.34 3.87
CA LEU A 25 3.99 7.94 4.83
C LEU A 25 4.53 7.86 6.26
N LEU A 26 5.10 6.72 6.62
CA LEU A 26 5.71 6.54 7.94
C LEU A 26 6.86 7.54 8.14
N THR A 27 7.73 7.67 7.15
CA THR A 27 8.83 8.63 7.18
C THR A 27 8.33 10.06 7.34
N LEU A 28 7.32 10.45 6.54
CA LEU A 28 6.73 11.79 6.61
C LEU A 28 6.10 12.05 7.97
N THR A 29 5.46 11.05 8.56
CA THR A 29 4.84 11.16 9.88
C THR A 29 5.93 11.37 10.96
N GLN A 30 7.03 10.65 10.85
CA GLN A 30 8.17 10.83 11.77
C GLN A 30 8.78 12.23 11.65
N GLN A 31 8.92 12.74 10.43
CA GLN A 31 9.40 14.09 10.19
C GLN A 31 8.45 15.13 10.75
N GLN A 32 7.13 14.94 10.62
CA GLN A 32 6.15 15.82 11.24
C GLN A 32 6.29 15.85 12.76
N SER A 33 6.48 14.69 13.37
CA SER A 33 6.67 14.57 14.80
C SER A 33 7.91 15.34 15.26
N GLU A 34 9.02 15.24 14.51
CA GLU A 34 10.24 15.97 14.80
C GLU A 34 10.04 17.48 14.71
N VAL A 35 9.33 17.95 13.69
CA VAL A 35 9.03 19.38 13.50
C VAL A 35 8.20 19.90 14.68
N LEU A 36 7.19 19.14 15.12
CA LEU A 36 6.33 19.52 16.24
C LEU A 36 7.08 19.59 17.56
N GLN A 37 8.19 18.87 17.71
CA GLN A 37 9.00 18.86 18.92
C GLN A 37 9.99 20.03 18.97
N GLN A 38 10.18 20.74 17.88
CA GLN A 38 11.08 21.88 17.82
C GLN A 38 10.51 23.05 18.61
N GLU A 39 11.38 23.76 19.30
CA GLU A 39 11.02 24.93 20.11
C GLU A 39 10.40 26.03 19.24
N ASN A 40 10.99 26.26 18.07
CA ASN A 40 10.48 27.20 17.07
C ASN A 40 10.05 26.40 15.85
N MET A 41 8.81 25.90 15.85
CA MET A 41 8.30 25.09 14.78
C MET A 41 8.22 25.88 13.47
N ASP A 42 8.78 25.32 12.39
CA ASP A 42 8.68 25.88 11.06
C ASP A 42 7.35 25.43 10.42
N ILE A 43 6.39 26.35 10.41
CA ILE A 43 5.04 26.09 9.89
C ILE A 43 5.09 25.73 8.42
N ASP A 44 5.95 26.38 7.63
CA ASP A 44 6.05 26.10 6.19
C ASP A 44 6.51 24.66 5.94
N VAL A 45 7.48 24.17 6.70
CA VAL A 45 7.95 22.78 6.59
C VAL A 45 6.84 21.83 6.99
N PHE A 46 6.11 22.12 8.07
CA PHE A 46 5.00 21.28 8.51
C PHE A 46 3.91 21.19 7.45
N GLU A 47 3.54 22.32 6.83
CA GLU A 47 2.54 22.35 5.76
C GLU A 47 2.98 21.56 4.53
N GLN A 48 4.28 21.65 4.17
CA GLN A 48 4.82 20.85 3.06
C GLN A 48 4.72 19.36 3.34
N LEU A 49 5.01 18.94 4.56
CA LEU A 49 4.89 17.52 4.97
C LEU A 49 3.43 17.06 4.91
N MET A 50 2.50 17.91 5.35
CA MET A 50 1.07 17.60 5.24
C MET A 50 0.63 17.42 3.78
N ALA A 51 1.07 18.30 2.90
CA ALA A 51 0.74 18.21 1.47
C ALA A 51 1.29 16.93 0.86
N GLN A 52 2.51 16.54 1.21
CA GLN A 52 3.10 15.29 0.73
C GLN A 52 2.32 14.07 1.24
N LYS A 53 1.87 14.09 2.50
CA LYS A 53 1.05 13.02 3.06
C LYS A 53 -0.30 12.91 2.34
N GLU A 54 -0.94 14.03 2.05
CA GLU A 54 -2.21 14.02 1.33
C GLU A 54 -2.06 13.43 -0.07
N LYS A 55 -0.97 13.76 -0.76
CA LYS A 55 -0.66 13.18 -2.07
C LYS A 55 -0.48 11.68 -1.98
N ALA A 56 0.29 11.21 -1.00
CA ALA A 56 0.52 9.78 -0.79
C ALA A 56 -0.77 9.03 -0.48
N LEU A 57 -1.64 9.61 0.36
CA LEU A 57 -2.94 9.03 0.68
C LEU A 57 -3.84 8.93 -0.56
N GLY A 58 -3.79 9.94 -1.43
CA GLY A 58 -4.52 9.90 -2.70
C GLY A 58 -4.03 8.78 -3.60
N GLU A 59 -2.73 8.57 -3.69
CA GLU A 59 -2.14 7.47 -4.47
C GLU A 59 -2.57 6.11 -3.93
N ILE A 60 -2.58 5.94 -2.60
CA ILE A 60 -3.04 4.70 -1.96
C ILE A 60 -4.50 4.43 -2.30
N ASN A 61 -5.34 5.46 -2.27
CA ASN A 61 -6.76 5.32 -2.59
C ASN A 61 -6.97 4.82 -4.03
N ILE A 62 -6.18 5.34 -4.97
CA ILE A 62 -6.22 4.90 -6.37
C ILE A 62 -5.76 3.44 -6.49
N LEU A 63 -4.67 3.08 -5.81
CA LEU A 63 -4.17 1.69 -5.81
C LEU A 63 -5.18 0.72 -5.23
N ASP A 64 -5.84 1.09 -4.13
CA ASP A 64 -6.84 0.24 -3.48
C ASP A 64 -8.04 -0.01 -4.39
N LYS A 65 -8.51 1.01 -5.11
CA LYS A 65 -9.61 0.85 -6.06
C LYS A 65 -9.21 -0.06 -7.22
N GLY A 66 -8.00 0.11 -7.73
CA GLY A 66 -7.48 -0.75 -8.80
C GLY A 66 -7.32 -2.18 -8.33
N PHE A 67 -6.81 -2.38 -7.13
CA PHE A 67 -6.68 -3.70 -6.52
C PHE A 67 -8.02 -4.41 -6.42
N ASP A 68 -9.04 -3.73 -5.87
CA ASP A 68 -10.37 -4.31 -5.71
C ASP A 68 -10.95 -4.73 -7.06
N SER A 69 -10.81 -3.89 -8.08
CA SER A 69 -11.31 -4.17 -9.42
C SER A 69 -10.68 -5.45 -10.00
N VAL A 70 -9.36 -5.57 -9.90
CA VAL A 70 -8.63 -6.73 -10.42
C VAL A 70 -8.92 -7.97 -9.58
N TYR A 71 -9.00 -7.82 -8.27
CA TYR A 71 -9.28 -8.93 -7.36
C TYR A 71 -10.64 -9.56 -7.67
N HIS A 72 -11.66 -8.75 -7.92
CA HIS A 72 -12.98 -9.27 -8.30
C HIS A 72 -12.93 -10.08 -9.60
N LYS A 73 -12.10 -9.68 -10.54
CA LYS A 73 -11.94 -10.41 -11.81
C LYS A 73 -11.25 -11.75 -11.63
N VAL A 74 -10.27 -11.83 -10.72
CA VAL A 74 -9.47 -13.04 -10.57
C VAL A 74 -10.02 -14.00 -9.52
N SER A 75 -10.84 -13.52 -8.61
CA SER A 75 -11.36 -14.31 -7.48
C SER A 75 -12.01 -15.64 -7.89
N PRO A 76 -12.86 -15.70 -8.93
CA PRO A 76 -13.44 -16.99 -9.35
C PRO A 76 -12.38 -18.00 -9.78
N TYR A 77 -11.32 -17.56 -10.44
CA TYR A 77 -10.22 -18.44 -10.86
C TYR A 77 -9.47 -19.00 -9.68
N LEU A 78 -9.24 -18.18 -8.65
CA LEU A 78 -8.55 -18.60 -7.43
C LEU A 78 -9.36 -19.65 -6.66
N GLU A 79 -10.68 -19.49 -6.61
CA GLU A 79 -11.56 -20.44 -5.94
C GLU A 79 -11.61 -21.79 -6.64
N GLN A 80 -11.52 -21.80 -7.98
CA GLN A 80 -11.54 -23.02 -8.75
C GLN A 80 -10.29 -23.87 -8.61
N ASP A 81 -9.12 -23.22 -8.41
CA ASP A 81 -7.86 -23.95 -8.33
C ASP A 81 -6.93 -23.29 -7.30
N LYS A 82 -7.29 -23.44 -6.05
CA LYS A 82 -6.54 -22.85 -4.94
C LYS A 82 -5.11 -23.37 -4.84
N GLN A 83 -4.90 -24.63 -5.21
CA GLN A 83 -3.57 -25.25 -5.09
C GLN A 83 -2.56 -24.64 -6.05
N SER A 84 -2.98 -24.40 -7.30
CA SER A 84 -2.10 -23.82 -8.31
C SER A 84 -1.66 -22.39 -7.96
N TYR A 85 -2.49 -21.67 -7.22
CA TYR A 85 -2.22 -20.26 -6.89
C TYR A 85 -1.80 -20.06 -5.43
N ARG A 86 -1.59 -21.14 -4.70
CA ARG A 86 -1.29 -21.07 -3.26
C ARG A 86 -0.07 -20.21 -2.95
N SER A 87 1.01 -20.38 -3.70
CA SER A 87 2.24 -19.63 -3.50
C SER A 87 2.02 -18.13 -3.68
N ALA A 88 1.32 -17.75 -4.74
CA ALA A 88 1.00 -16.35 -5.03
C ALA A 88 0.09 -15.75 -3.93
N ILE A 89 -0.90 -16.51 -3.48
CA ILE A 89 -1.81 -16.07 -2.41
C ILE A 89 -1.04 -15.84 -1.12
N LEU A 90 -0.12 -16.74 -0.75
CA LEU A 90 0.70 -16.60 0.46
C LEU A 90 1.60 -15.37 0.38
N GLU A 91 2.19 -15.10 -0.79
CA GLU A 91 3.01 -13.90 -0.98
C GLU A 91 2.18 -12.63 -0.80
N MET A 92 0.97 -12.59 -1.36
CA MET A 92 0.08 -11.44 -1.21
C MET A 92 -0.33 -11.26 0.25
N GLN A 93 -0.63 -12.33 0.97
CA GLN A 93 -0.97 -12.26 2.39
C GLN A 93 0.18 -11.70 3.21
N ASN A 94 1.42 -12.08 2.90
CA ASN A 94 2.60 -11.53 3.56
C ASN A 94 2.75 -10.04 3.30
N LEU A 95 2.56 -9.60 2.06
CA LEU A 95 2.63 -8.18 1.70
C LEU A 95 1.55 -7.38 2.42
N ILE A 96 0.33 -7.90 2.48
CA ILE A 96 -0.78 -7.25 3.19
C ILE A 96 -0.44 -7.09 4.67
N ARG A 97 0.15 -8.12 5.28
CA ARG A 97 0.56 -8.06 6.68
C ARG A 97 1.62 -7.00 6.92
N VAL A 98 2.64 -6.92 6.06
CA VAL A 98 3.70 -5.90 6.16
C VAL A 98 3.10 -4.51 6.03
N ILE A 99 2.20 -4.30 5.08
CA ILE A 99 1.52 -3.02 4.87
C ILE A 99 0.68 -2.64 6.10
N THR A 100 -0.05 -3.60 6.66
CA THR A 100 -0.86 -3.39 7.85
C THR A 100 0.01 -3.01 9.04
N ASP A 101 1.11 -3.69 9.26
CA ASP A 101 2.06 -3.37 10.32
C ASP A 101 2.63 -1.97 10.16
N CYS A 102 2.97 -1.59 8.94
CA CYS A 102 3.44 -0.23 8.64
C CYS A 102 2.36 0.80 8.96
N GLY A 103 1.10 0.52 8.62
CA GLY A 103 -0.03 1.41 8.88
C GLY A 103 -0.24 1.67 10.37
N VAL A 104 -0.01 0.68 11.22
CA VAL A 104 -0.12 0.83 12.67
C VAL A 104 0.90 1.83 13.22
N LYS A 105 2.08 1.92 12.60
CA LYS A 105 3.15 2.82 13.02
C LYS A 105 2.95 4.27 12.56
N ILE A 106 2.13 4.48 11.56
CA ILE A 106 1.84 5.81 11.04
C ILE A 106 0.90 6.56 11.97
#